data_a34dc89217beb4cf1307b2b3feb51386
#
_entry.id   a34dc89217beb4cf1307b2b3feb51386
#
_cell.length_a   1.000
_cell.length_b   1.000
_cell.length_c   1.000
_cell.angle_alpha   90.00
_cell.angle_beta   90.00
_cell.angle_gamma   90.00
#
_symmetry.space_group_name_H-M   'P 1'
#
loop_
_entity.id
_entity.type
_entity.pdbx_description
1 polymer ?
#
loop_
_entity_poly.entity_id
_entity_poly.type
_entity_poly.pdbx_seq_one_letter_code
_entity_poly.pdbx_strand_id
1 'polypeptide(L)'
;MTFAWDKFYDVGSCMKNISKKEEYQRSAVGRFYYAAFGLVKNYYEDKYQKTVPCNDSHSFLIKELEKSFGDERTLGENLRKIRRFRNYADYDNKFYIKNVGVSEEIYNEIVQLLNNLNKKSK
;
A
#
# COMPACT_ATOMS: atom_id res chain seq x y z
N MET A 1 -20.88 0.76 5.23
CA MET A 1 -20.15 0.94 3.96
C MET A 1 -18.66 0.95 4.21
N THR A 2 -17.90 0.24 3.38
CA THR A 2 -16.45 0.20 3.48
C THR A 2 -15.85 1.44 2.83
N PHE A 3 -14.90 2.06 3.49
CA PHE A 3 -14.20 3.21 2.93
C PHE A 3 -13.47 2.81 1.63
N ALA A 4 -13.53 3.67 0.62
CA ALA A 4 -12.85 3.45 -0.65
C ALA A 4 -11.38 3.90 -0.53
N TRP A 5 -10.51 2.96 -0.16
CA TRP A 5 -9.10 3.26 0.13
C TRP A 5 -8.34 3.80 -1.08
N ASP A 6 -8.79 3.49 -2.30
CA ASP A 6 -8.18 4.02 -3.51
C ASP A 6 -8.29 5.54 -3.60
N LYS A 7 -9.19 6.16 -2.84
CA LYS A 7 -9.25 7.63 -2.75
C LYS A 7 -7.97 8.23 -2.17
N PHE A 8 -7.25 7.49 -1.33
CA PHE A 8 -5.94 7.95 -0.86
C PHE A 8 -4.92 8.00 -2.00
N TYR A 9 -5.05 7.11 -2.98
CA TYR A 9 -4.21 7.18 -4.17
C TYR A 9 -4.47 8.48 -4.94
N ASP A 10 -5.73 8.85 -5.10
CA ASP A 10 -6.10 10.09 -5.79
C ASP A 10 -5.49 11.31 -5.09
N VAL A 11 -5.55 11.34 -3.76
CA VAL A 11 -4.93 12.42 -2.97
C VAL A 11 -3.42 12.44 -3.18
N GLY A 12 -2.77 11.27 -3.15
CA GLY A 12 -1.34 11.17 -3.36
C GLY A 12 -0.93 11.68 -4.74
N SER A 13 -1.66 11.28 -5.77
CA SER A 13 -1.41 11.70 -7.14
C SER A 13 -1.58 13.22 -7.27
N CYS A 14 -2.61 13.77 -6.65
CA CYS A 14 -2.84 15.21 -6.63
C CYS A 14 -1.67 15.95 -5.96
N MET A 15 -1.25 15.50 -4.79
CA MET A 15 -0.14 16.09 -4.05
C MET A 15 1.17 16.07 -4.85
N LYS A 16 1.46 14.94 -5.48
CA LYS A 16 2.65 14.76 -6.30
C LYS A 16 2.71 15.78 -7.45
N ASN A 17 1.54 16.09 -8.03
CA ASN A 17 1.45 16.95 -9.21
C ASN A 17 1.28 18.43 -8.87
N ILE A 18 0.71 18.78 -7.71
CA ILE A 18 0.48 20.17 -7.33
C ILE A 18 1.79 20.91 -7.05
N SER A 19 2.75 20.27 -6.40
CA SER A 19 3.96 20.95 -5.95
C SER A 19 5.14 20.00 -5.93
N LYS A 20 6.33 20.53 -6.33
CA LYS A 20 7.59 19.79 -6.23
C LYS A 20 8.24 19.93 -4.86
N LYS A 21 7.64 20.67 -3.93
CA LYS A 21 8.17 20.82 -2.58
C LYS A 21 8.25 19.46 -1.89
N GLU A 22 9.31 19.26 -1.11
CA GLU A 22 9.59 17.97 -0.49
C GLU A 22 8.45 17.50 0.41
N GLU A 23 7.83 18.37 1.18
CA GLU A 23 6.74 18.00 2.07
C GLU A 23 5.54 17.42 1.31
N TYR A 24 5.25 17.92 0.11
CA TYR A 24 4.17 17.37 -0.72
C TYR A 24 4.56 16.03 -1.29
N GLN A 25 5.82 15.87 -1.71
CA GLN A 25 6.31 14.62 -2.27
C GLN A 25 6.36 13.51 -1.21
N ARG A 26 6.82 13.84 0.00
CA ARG A 26 6.81 12.90 1.13
C ARG A 26 5.39 12.47 1.48
N SER A 27 4.45 13.42 1.50
CA SER A 27 3.04 13.13 1.80
C SER A 27 2.42 12.23 0.74
N ALA A 28 2.78 12.41 -0.53
CA ALA A 28 2.28 11.56 -1.61
C ALA A 28 2.65 10.09 -1.37
N VAL A 29 3.89 9.82 -0.95
CA VAL A 29 4.33 8.45 -0.64
C VAL A 29 3.43 7.83 0.44
N GLY A 30 3.15 8.59 1.50
CA GLY A 30 2.28 8.13 2.58
C GLY A 30 0.89 7.79 2.10
N ARG A 31 0.32 8.61 1.21
CA ARG A 31 -1.02 8.37 0.68
C ARG A 31 -1.06 7.11 -0.19
N PHE A 32 -0.03 6.90 -1.02
CA PHE A 32 0.06 5.66 -1.81
C PHE A 32 0.13 4.44 -0.91
N TYR A 33 0.91 4.51 0.16
CA TYR A 33 1.01 3.41 1.10
C TYR A 33 -0.34 3.10 1.77
N TYR A 34 -1.04 4.12 2.29
CA TYR A 34 -2.31 3.89 2.97
C TYR A 34 -3.40 3.38 2.03
N ALA A 35 -3.37 3.81 0.77
CA ALA A 35 -4.27 3.24 -0.23
C ALA A 35 -4.01 1.75 -0.40
N ALA A 36 -2.73 1.38 -0.57
CA ALA A 36 -2.33 -0.02 -0.72
C ALA A 36 -2.72 -0.85 0.51
N PHE A 37 -2.37 -0.36 1.70
CA PHE A 37 -2.65 -1.08 2.95
C PHE A 37 -4.15 -1.35 3.11
N GLY A 38 -4.98 -0.32 2.89
CA GLY A 38 -6.42 -0.46 3.06
C GLY A 38 -7.04 -1.45 2.08
N LEU A 39 -6.60 -1.41 0.81
CA LEU A 39 -7.09 -2.35 -0.21
C LEU A 39 -6.70 -3.79 0.14
N VAL A 40 -5.47 -3.99 0.56
CA VAL A 40 -4.97 -5.32 0.92
C VAL A 40 -5.67 -5.84 2.19
N LYS A 41 -5.87 -4.96 3.17
CA LYS A 41 -6.59 -5.31 4.40
C LYS A 41 -8.01 -5.78 4.06
N ASN A 42 -8.72 -5.05 3.20
CA ASN A 42 -10.07 -5.44 2.80
C ASN A 42 -10.08 -6.80 2.11
N TYR A 43 -9.13 -7.03 1.21
CA TYR A 43 -8.99 -8.32 0.53
C TYR A 43 -8.81 -9.45 1.55
N TYR A 44 -7.89 -9.28 2.49
CA TYR A 44 -7.60 -10.31 3.50
C TYR A 44 -8.80 -10.61 4.38
N GLU A 45 -9.47 -9.56 4.87
CA GLU A 45 -10.62 -9.73 5.76
C GLU A 45 -11.79 -10.40 5.04
N ASP A 46 -12.01 -10.06 3.78
CA ASP A 46 -13.08 -10.66 2.98
C ASP A 46 -12.79 -12.12 2.68
N LYS A 47 -11.56 -12.44 2.27
CA LYS A 47 -11.21 -13.80 1.87
C LYS A 47 -11.22 -14.77 3.05
N TYR A 48 -10.61 -14.37 4.16
CA TYR A 48 -10.39 -15.26 5.29
C TYR A 48 -11.43 -15.11 6.39
N GLN A 49 -12.35 -14.16 6.25
CA GLN A 49 -13.40 -13.88 7.24
C GLN A 49 -12.80 -13.66 8.62
N LYS A 50 -11.72 -12.89 8.66
CA LYS A 50 -10.98 -12.54 9.88
C LYS A 50 -10.78 -11.04 9.91
N THR A 51 -10.69 -10.49 11.12
CA THR A 51 -10.41 -9.07 11.32
C THR A 51 -8.91 -8.89 11.57
N VAL A 52 -8.29 -7.95 10.85
CA VAL A 52 -6.90 -7.58 11.12
C VAL A 52 -6.84 -6.86 12.47
N PRO A 53 -5.95 -7.29 13.41
CA PRO A 53 -5.88 -6.67 14.73
C PRO A 53 -5.55 -5.19 14.66
N CYS A 54 -6.09 -4.41 15.61
CA CYS A 54 -5.80 -2.99 15.71
C CYS A 54 -4.34 -2.71 16.06
N ASN A 55 -3.78 -3.55 16.97
CA ASN A 55 -2.36 -3.44 17.34
C ASN A 55 -1.50 -4.14 16.31
N ASP A 56 -0.44 -3.46 15.85
CA ASP A 56 0.51 -4.00 14.87
C ASP A 56 -0.16 -4.49 13.58
N SER A 57 -1.24 -3.82 13.17
CA SER A 57 -2.03 -4.23 12.00
C SER A 57 -1.18 -4.35 10.73
N HIS A 58 -0.26 -3.41 10.52
CA HIS A 58 0.59 -3.41 9.32
C HIS A 58 1.52 -4.62 9.32
N SER A 59 2.21 -4.87 10.41
CA SER A 59 3.12 -5.99 10.55
C SER A 59 2.39 -7.32 10.45
N PHE A 60 1.23 -7.42 11.12
CA PHE A 60 0.40 -8.63 11.09
C PHE A 60 0.01 -8.99 9.65
N LEU A 61 -0.55 -8.02 8.92
CA LEU A 61 -1.06 -8.26 7.57
C LEU A 61 0.06 -8.70 6.63
N ILE A 62 1.20 -8.00 6.68
CA ILE A 62 2.35 -8.34 5.84
C ILE A 62 2.83 -9.76 6.12
N LYS A 63 3.00 -10.12 7.39
CA LYS A 63 3.49 -11.44 7.77
C LYS A 63 2.53 -12.56 7.38
N GLU A 64 1.23 -12.33 7.54
CA GLU A 64 0.23 -13.34 7.16
C GLU A 64 0.26 -13.61 5.66
N LEU A 65 0.38 -12.57 4.85
CA LEU A 65 0.46 -12.75 3.39
C LEU A 65 1.76 -13.40 2.97
N GLU A 66 2.87 -13.06 3.64
CA GLU A 66 4.17 -13.64 3.31
C GLU A 66 4.27 -15.14 3.65
N LYS A 67 3.41 -15.63 4.53
CA LYS A 67 3.31 -17.07 4.81
C LYS A 67 2.60 -17.83 3.70
N SER A 68 1.88 -17.13 2.84
CA SER A 68 1.14 -17.73 1.74
C SER A 68 2.08 -18.02 0.57
N PHE A 69 1.53 -18.23 -0.62
CA PHE A 69 2.30 -18.53 -1.82
C PHE A 69 1.68 -17.81 -3.01
N GLY A 70 2.40 -17.81 -4.13
CA GLY A 70 1.92 -17.20 -5.36
C GLY A 70 1.66 -15.70 -5.23
N ASP A 71 0.56 -15.24 -5.78
CA ASP A 71 0.23 -13.82 -5.82
C ASP A 71 0.01 -13.21 -4.43
N GLU A 72 -0.51 -14.00 -3.48
CA GLU A 72 -0.69 -13.52 -2.11
C GLU A 72 0.64 -13.21 -1.43
N ARG A 73 1.63 -14.08 -1.63
CA ARG A 73 2.95 -13.85 -1.09
C ARG A 73 3.59 -12.62 -1.70
N THR A 74 3.46 -12.47 -3.02
CA THR A 74 3.97 -11.29 -3.72
C THR A 74 3.29 -10.02 -3.23
N LEU A 75 2.00 -10.10 -2.95
CA LEU A 75 1.23 -9.00 -2.38
C LEU A 75 1.82 -8.54 -1.05
N GLY A 76 2.14 -9.50 -0.16
CA GLY A 76 2.77 -9.20 1.12
C GLY A 76 4.15 -8.57 0.96
N GLU A 77 4.95 -9.10 0.04
CA GLU A 77 6.28 -8.57 -0.25
C GLU A 77 6.22 -7.14 -0.77
N ASN A 78 5.27 -6.84 -1.65
CA ASN A 78 5.10 -5.49 -2.17
C ASN A 78 4.59 -4.53 -1.10
N LEU A 79 3.70 -5.01 -0.22
CA LEU A 79 3.22 -4.18 0.89
C LEU A 79 4.36 -3.82 1.84
N ARG A 80 5.27 -4.77 2.07
CA ARG A 80 6.47 -4.51 2.88
C ARG A 80 7.36 -3.46 2.24
N LYS A 81 7.54 -3.53 0.92
CA LYS A 81 8.38 -2.56 0.18
C LYS A 81 7.80 -1.15 0.26
N ILE A 82 6.50 -1.01 -0.03
CA ILE A 82 5.88 0.32 -0.03
C ILE A 82 5.84 0.91 1.38
N ARG A 83 5.69 0.06 2.41
CA ARG A 83 5.77 0.49 3.80
C ARG A 83 7.16 1.05 4.13
N ARG A 84 8.20 0.43 3.60
CA ARG A 84 9.59 0.91 3.79
C ARG A 84 9.76 2.31 3.22
N PHE A 85 9.25 2.56 2.01
CA PHE A 85 9.31 3.90 1.40
C PHE A 85 8.52 4.93 2.21
N ARG A 86 7.38 4.53 2.75
CA ARG A 86 6.59 5.40 3.62
C ARG A 86 7.38 5.76 4.88
N ASN A 87 8.06 4.79 5.48
CA ASN A 87 8.88 5.05 6.67
C ASN A 87 10.01 6.02 6.35
N TYR A 88 10.67 5.86 5.19
CA TYR A 88 11.69 6.80 4.75
C TYR A 88 11.11 8.20 4.59
N ALA A 89 9.94 8.30 3.96
CA ALA A 89 9.31 9.59 3.71
C ALA A 89 8.88 10.30 5.00
N ASP A 90 8.48 9.55 6.02
CA ASP A 90 8.00 10.13 7.27
C ASP A 90 9.13 10.47 8.25
N TYR A 91 10.22 9.69 8.25
CA TYR A 91 11.19 9.74 9.34
C TYR A 91 12.62 10.06 8.93
N ASP A 92 13.00 9.83 7.67
CA ASP A 92 14.39 10.08 7.24
C ASP A 92 14.61 11.56 6.95
N ASN A 93 15.79 12.07 7.32
CA ASN A 93 16.15 13.45 7.02
C ASN A 93 16.38 13.65 5.52
N LYS A 94 16.96 12.65 4.85
CA LYS A 94 17.17 12.68 3.40
C LYS A 94 15.98 12.04 2.68
N PHE A 95 15.49 12.72 1.64
CA PHE A 95 14.40 12.22 0.83
C PHE A 95 14.84 12.17 -0.64
N TYR A 96 14.57 11.07 -1.31
CA TYR A 96 14.87 10.88 -2.72
C TYR A 96 13.57 10.94 -3.50
N ILE A 97 13.44 11.97 -4.35
CA ILE A 97 12.19 12.22 -5.08
C ILE A 97 11.78 11.03 -5.97
N LYS A 98 12.75 10.25 -6.47
CA LYS A 98 12.46 9.05 -7.25
C LYS A 98 11.62 8.04 -6.50
N ASN A 99 11.64 8.07 -5.15
CA ASN A 99 10.87 7.16 -4.33
C ASN A 99 9.37 7.38 -4.47
N VAL A 100 8.94 8.58 -4.89
CA VAL A 100 7.53 8.85 -5.14
C VAL A 100 7.03 8.01 -6.31
N GLY A 101 7.74 8.02 -7.42
CA GLY A 101 7.40 7.22 -8.60
C GLY A 101 7.47 5.73 -8.32
N VAL A 102 8.50 5.29 -7.60
CA VAL A 102 8.64 3.87 -7.23
C VAL A 102 7.47 3.42 -6.35
N SER A 103 7.08 4.24 -5.38
CA SER A 103 5.94 3.93 -4.50
C SER A 103 4.64 3.82 -5.30
N GLU A 104 4.44 4.71 -6.25
CA GLU A 104 3.26 4.66 -7.12
C GLU A 104 3.25 3.40 -7.98
N GLU A 105 4.39 3.01 -8.52
CA GLU A 105 4.52 1.77 -9.29
C GLU A 105 4.18 0.54 -8.45
N ILE A 106 4.66 0.50 -7.20
CA ILE A 106 4.37 -0.61 -6.29
C ILE A 106 2.87 -0.65 -5.98
N TYR A 107 2.25 0.51 -5.77
CA TYR A 107 0.81 0.59 -5.56
C TYR A 107 0.06 -0.01 -6.76
N ASN A 108 0.43 0.37 -7.98
CA ASN A 108 -0.23 -0.14 -9.19
C ASN A 108 -0.05 -1.65 -9.34
N GLU A 109 1.12 -2.18 -8.98
CA GLU A 109 1.37 -3.62 -8.96
C GLU A 109 0.47 -4.33 -7.95
N ILE A 110 0.30 -3.75 -6.77
CA ILE A 110 -0.59 -4.29 -5.74
C ILE A 110 -2.03 -4.35 -6.27
N VAL A 111 -2.50 -3.29 -6.92
CA VAL A 111 -3.85 -3.28 -7.51
C VAL A 111 -3.99 -4.39 -8.55
N GLN A 112 -2.99 -4.58 -9.39
CA GLN A 112 -3.01 -5.63 -10.40
C GLN A 112 -3.06 -7.03 -9.77
N LEU A 113 -2.27 -7.25 -8.72
CA LEU A 113 -2.27 -8.52 -8.00
C LEU A 113 -3.64 -8.79 -7.37
N LEU A 114 -4.24 -7.77 -6.76
CA LEU A 114 -5.57 -7.90 -6.17
C LEU A 114 -6.62 -8.25 -7.23
N ASN A 115 -6.55 -7.63 -8.40
CA ASN A 115 -7.45 -7.95 -9.50
C ASN A 115 -7.30 -9.40 -9.94
N ASN A 116 -6.06 -9.88 -10.04
CA ASN A 116 -5.78 -11.27 -10.42
C ASN A 116 -6.34 -12.25 -9.38
N LEU A 117 -6.13 -11.94 -8.09
CA LEU A 117 -6.62 -12.80 -7.00
C LEU A 117 -8.14 -12.84 -6.97
N ASN A 118 -8.81 -11.72 -7.19
CA ASN A 118 -10.26 -11.65 -7.22
C ASN A 118 -10.84 -12.45 -8.38
N LYS A 119 -10.19 -12.45 -9.52
CA LYS A 119 -10.60 -13.27 -10.68
C LYS A 119 -10.51 -14.76 -10.37
N LYS A 120 -9.42 -15.17 -9.70
CA LYS A 120 -9.23 -16.59 -9.35
C LYS A 120 -10.22 -17.09 -8.31
N SER A 121 -10.78 -16.20 -7.49
CA SER A 121 -11.73 -16.55 -6.46
C SER A 121 -13.13 -16.81 -7.00
N LYS A 122 -13.36 -16.50 -8.24
CA LYS A 122 -14.62 -16.78 -8.94
C LYS A 122 -14.47 -18.05 -9.76
#